data_55b03f097ff8ad0d666631a57d93e24d
#
_entry.id   55b03f097ff8ad0d666631a57d93e24d
#
_cell.length_a   1.000
_cell.length_b   1.000
_cell.length_c   1.000
_cell.angle_alpha   90.00
_cell.angle_beta   90.00
_cell.angle_gamma   90.00
#
_symmetry.space_group_name_H-M   'P 1'
#
loop_
_entity.id
_entity.type
_entity.pdbx_description
1 polymer ?
#
loop_
_entity_poly.entity_id
_entity_poly.type
_entity_poly.pdbx_seq_one_letter_code
_entity_poly.pdbx_strand_id
1 'polypeptide(L)'
;PNKFFIEYNSQNAQNNVGAQAEEKSGNSILKALKFRSVWSAMICFAGATWLYMMFQTYLPTILQKVHQMEPQESSQITGLISLAGLISCVVSGLFIGKIKNYKIVYIALMVILPLACFGAINVKSELLLKIMVILVGVSFSVFVPVVNISIMTAAGMTSKVFAAANGCWTLLGNALSLAMPFVFNALQKNMGMQNATSMMCLAGVLTVVGALIYPSNKKIKAQAEAKA
;
A
#
# COMPACT_ATOMS: atom_id res chain seq x y z
N PRO A 1 16.90 -10.16 19.24
CA PRO A 1 15.47 -10.43 19.28
C PRO A 1 14.80 -9.28 20.01
N ASN A 2 13.94 -8.53 19.32
CA ASN A 2 13.30 -7.33 19.85
C ASN A 2 12.37 -7.72 21.01
N LYS A 3 12.63 -7.24 22.23
CA LYS A 3 11.76 -7.42 23.41
C LYS A 3 10.30 -7.08 23.08
N PHE A 4 10.09 -6.07 22.23
CA PHE A 4 8.75 -5.67 21.75
C PHE A 4 7.99 -6.77 21.02
N PHE A 5 8.67 -7.55 20.16
CA PHE A 5 8.03 -8.67 19.44
C PHE A 5 7.72 -9.85 20.36
N ILE A 6 8.59 -10.10 21.36
CA ILE A 6 8.39 -11.17 22.35
C ILE A 6 7.26 -10.79 23.30
N GLU A 7 7.22 -9.54 23.76
CA GLU A 7 6.20 -9.02 24.66
C GLU A 7 4.83 -8.91 23.97
N TYR A 8 4.81 -8.48 22.70
CA TYR A 8 3.61 -8.46 21.85
C TYR A 8 3.06 -9.87 21.61
N ASN A 9 3.91 -10.84 21.30
CA ASN A 9 3.49 -12.23 21.11
C ASN A 9 3.05 -12.89 22.42
N SER A 10 3.68 -12.59 23.55
CA SER A 10 3.27 -13.13 24.86
C SER A 10 1.95 -12.52 25.36
N GLN A 11 1.73 -11.24 25.18
CA GLN A 11 0.44 -10.60 25.49
C GLN A 11 -0.69 -11.07 24.58
N ASN A 12 -0.43 -11.25 23.27
CA ASN A 12 -1.42 -11.83 22.37
C ASN A 12 -1.68 -13.32 22.62
N ALA A 13 -0.69 -14.10 23.04
CA ALA A 13 -0.90 -15.48 23.42
C ALA A 13 -1.77 -15.60 24.67
N GLN A 14 -1.55 -14.76 25.69
CA GLN A 14 -2.37 -14.72 26.90
C GLN A 14 -3.80 -14.22 26.64
N ASN A 15 -3.97 -13.21 25.77
CA ASN A 15 -5.29 -12.72 25.38
C ASN A 15 -6.07 -13.69 24.49
N ASN A 16 -5.38 -14.53 23.72
CA ASN A 16 -6.02 -15.52 22.87
C ASN A 16 -6.50 -16.79 23.63
N VAL A 17 -5.93 -17.11 24.77
CA VAL A 17 -6.38 -18.24 25.62
C VAL A 17 -7.70 -17.94 26.34
N GLY A 18 -7.98 -16.65 26.61
CA GLY A 18 -9.24 -16.22 27.26
C GLY A 18 -10.41 -15.89 26.32
N ALA A 19 -10.19 -15.78 25.00
CA ALA A 19 -11.17 -15.25 24.05
C ALA A 19 -11.59 -16.29 22.97
N GLN A 20 -11.55 -17.59 23.27
CA GLN A 20 -12.08 -18.64 22.39
C GLN A 20 -13.60 -18.82 22.47
N ALA A 21 -14.35 -17.78 22.77
CA ALA A 21 -15.77 -17.77 22.45
C ALA A 21 -15.95 -17.55 20.95
N GLU A 22 -16.69 -18.43 20.31
CA GLU A 22 -17.05 -18.40 18.88
C GLU A 22 -17.70 -17.07 18.48
N GLU A 23 -16.89 -16.05 18.17
CA GLU A 23 -17.39 -14.87 17.50
C GLU A 23 -17.66 -15.24 16.03
N LYS A 24 -18.94 -15.26 15.64
CA LYS A 24 -19.36 -15.45 14.24
C LYS A 24 -18.58 -14.49 13.35
N SER A 25 -18.02 -14.99 12.25
CA SER A 25 -17.15 -14.25 11.31
C SER A 25 -17.69 -12.87 10.90
N GLY A 26 -19.02 -12.73 10.76
CA GLY A 26 -19.67 -11.47 10.43
C GLY A 26 -19.49 -10.36 11.47
N ASN A 27 -19.39 -10.71 12.75
CA ASN A 27 -19.19 -9.74 13.84
C ASN A 27 -17.77 -9.12 13.79
N SER A 28 -16.77 -9.88 13.34
CA SER A 28 -15.38 -9.40 13.25
C SER A 28 -15.20 -8.38 12.12
N ILE A 29 -15.88 -8.55 10.98
CA ILE A 29 -15.87 -7.60 9.86
C ILE A 29 -16.54 -6.28 10.28
N LEU A 30 -17.71 -6.33 10.91
CA LEU A 30 -18.39 -5.14 11.40
C LEU A 30 -17.57 -4.39 12.47
N LYS A 31 -16.87 -5.11 13.34
CA LYS A 31 -15.94 -4.52 14.30
C LYS A 31 -14.74 -3.88 13.60
N ALA A 32 -14.16 -4.53 12.58
CA ALA A 32 -13.05 -3.98 11.82
C ALA A 32 -13.43 -2.67 11.12
N LEU A 33 -14.61 -2.59 10.52
CA LEU A 33 -15.10 -1.39 9.84
C LEU A 33 -15.39 -0.20 10.78
N LYS A 34 -15.47 -0.40 12.10
CA LYS A 34 -15.56 0.70 13.07
C LYS A 34 -14.24 1.45 13.28
N PHE A 35 -13.12 0.87 12.85
CA PHE A 35 -11.81 1.53 12.99
C PHE A 35 -11.53 2.46 11.82
N ARG A 36 -11.28 3.74 12.11
CA ARG A 36 -10.90 4.74 11.11
C ARG A 36 -9.60 4.38 10.38
N SER A 37 -8.68 3.70 11.06
CA SER A 37 -7.43 3.19 10.47
C SER A 37 -7.67 2.17 9.36
N VAL A 38 -8.71 1.34 9.48
CA VAL A 38 -9.09 0.35 8.47
C VAL A 38 -9.63 1.04 7.20
N TRP A 39 -10.47 2.06 7.32
CA TRP A 39 -10.94 2.85 6.17
C TRP A 39 -9.79 3.56 5.45
N SER A 40 -8.89 4.18 6.23
CA SER A 40 -7.68 4.77 5.65
C SER A 40 -6.86 3.74 4.86
N ALA A 41 -6.64 2.55 5.43
CA ALA A 41 -5.92 1.47 4.76
C ALA A 41 -6.64 1.00 3.50
N MET A 42 -7.96 0.83 3.53
CA MET A 42 -8.77 0.41 2.36
C MET A 42 -8.60 1.40 1.20
N ILE A 43 -8.76 2.69 1.47
CA ILE A 43 -8.65 3.74 0.44
C ILE A 43 -7.21 3.81 -0.11
N CYS A 44 -6.21 3.83 0.76
CA CYS A 44 -4.80 3.85 0.35
C CYS A 44 -4.41 2.62 -0.44
N PHE A 45 -4.77 1.43 0.06
CA PHE A 45 -4.42 0.17 -0.59
C PHE A 45 -5.07 0.06 -1.96
N ALA A 46 -6.33 0.49 -2.08
CA ALA A 46 -7.03 0.53 -3.36
C ALA A 46 -6.31 1.40 -4.40
N GLY A 47 -5.97 2.63 -4.04
CA GLY A 47 -5.23 3.53 -4.93
C GLY A 47 -3.80 3.06 -5.21
N ALA A 48 -3.09 2.58 -4.19
CA ALA A 48 -1.72 2.09 -4.34
C ALA A 48 -1.64 0.83 -5.21
N THR A 49 -2.55 -0.12 -5.02
CA THR A 49 -2.62 -1.35 -5.83
C THR A 49 -2.98 -1.03 -7.27
N TRP A 50 -3.92 -0.09 -7.49
CA TRP A 50 -4.26 0.40 -8.82
C TRP A 50 -3.03 0.93 -9.57
N LEU A 51 -2.27 1.85 -8.96
CA LEU A 51 -1.07 2.41 -9.55
C LEU A 51 0.01 1.36 -9.78
N TYR A 52 0.27 0.54 -8.78
CA TYR A 52 1.31 -0.49 -8.86
C TYR A 52 1.02 -1.51 -9.96
N MET A 53 -0.22 -2.03 -10.02
CA MET A 53 -0.62 -3.00 -11.04
C MET A 53 -0.63 -2.38 -12.44
N MET A 54 -1.06 -1.12 -12.58
CA MET A 54 -0.98 -0.40 -13.84
C MET A 54 0.47 -0.33 -14.34
N PHE A 55 1.39 0.07 -13.47
CA PHE A 55 2.80 0.16 -13.84
C PHE A 55 3.40 -1.21 -14.16
N GLN A 56 3.15 -2.21 -13.35
CA GLN A 56 3.70 -3.54 -13.58
C GLN A 56 3.20 -4.17 -14.89
N THR A 57 1.95 -3.88 -15.27
CA THR A 57 1.34 -4.47 -16.47
C THR A 57 1.67 -3.67 -17.73
N TYR A 58 1.58 -2.34 -17.68
CA TYR A 58 1.63 -1.51 -18.89
C TYR A 58 2.95 -0.76 -19.07
N LEU A 59 3.81 -0.66 -18.06
CA LEU A 59 5.09 0.06 -18.19
C LEU A 59 5.94 -0.46 -19.36
N PRO A 60 6.11 -1.78 -19.60
CA PRO A 60 6.89 -2.24 -20.75
C PRO A 60 6.34 -1.68 -22.07
N THR A 61 5.01 -1.69 -22.22
CA THR A 61 4.36 -1.18 -23.43
C THR A 61 4.46 0.33 -23.56
N ILE A 62 4.40 1.05 -22.44
CA ILE A 62 4.58 2.51 -22.40
C ILE A 62 6.01 2.87 -22.82
N LEU A 63 7.01 2.18 -22.26
CA LEU A 63 8.42 2.41 -22.60
C LEU A 63 8.71 2.16 -24.09
N GLN A 64 8.14 1.10 -24.64
CA GLN A 64 8.30 0.78 -26.07
C GLN A 64 7.60 1.83 -26.97
N LYS A 65 6.37 2.24 -26.65
CA LYS A 65 5.59 3.12 -27.53
C LYS A 65 5.87 4.60 -27.33
N VAL A 66 6.14 5.05 -26.10
CA VAL A 66 6.36 6.46 -25.75
C VAL A 66 7.84 6.82 -25.79
N HIS A 67 8.69 5.96 -25.23
CA HIS A 67 10.14 6.18 -25.17
C HIS A 67 10.92 5.49 -26.31
N GLN A 68 10.23 4.74 -27.18
CA GLN A 68 10.82 4.02 -28.33
C GLN A 68 11.96 3.07 -27.92
N MET A 69 11.87 2.48 -26.73
CA MET A 69 12.85 1.55 -26.19
C MET A 69 12.66 0.14 -26.80
N GLU A 70 13.75 -0.62 -26.87
CA GLU A 70 13.68 -2.02 -27.27
C GLU A 70 12.89 -2.86 -26.25
N PRO A 71 12.19 -3.92 -26.72
CA PRO A 71 11.39 -4.80 -25.85
C PRO A 71 12.19 -5.40 -24.67
N GLN A 72 13.45 -5.76 -24.91
CA GLN A 72 14.32 -6.33 -23.90
C GLN A 72 14.66 -5.30 -22.80
N GLU A 73 15.03 -4.09 -23.20
CA GLU A 73 15.38 -3.00 -22.28
C GLU A 73 14.16 -2.56 -21.44
N SER A 74 13.00 -2.38 -22.09
CA SER A 74 11.76 -2.01 -21.39
C SER A 74 11.34 -3.04 -20.35
N SER A 75 11.55 -4.34 -20.63
CA SER A 75 11.26 -5.43 -19.69
C SER A 75 12.25 -5.45 -18.53
N GLN A 76 13.53 -5.18 -18.77
CA GLN A 76 14.55 -5.07 -17.72
C GLN A 76 14.24 -3.91 -16.76
N ILE A 77 13.91 -2.73 -17.29
CA ILE A 77 13.53 -1.56 -16.48
C ILE A 77 12.29 -1.86 -15.65
N THR A 78 11.28 -2.49 -16.22
CA THR A 78 10.09 -2.89 -15.48
C THR A 78 10.41 -3.91 -14.37
N GLY A 79 11.33 -4.83 -14.62
CA GLY A 79 11.81 -5.80 -13.64
C GLY A 79 12.40 -5.16 -12.40
N LEU A 80 12.96 -3.92 -12.50
CA LEU A 80 13.47 -3.17 -11.36
C LEU A 80 12.39 -2.87 -10.30
N ILE A 81 11.11 -2.75 -10.70
CA ILE A 81 10.00 -2.59 -9.74
C ILE A 81 9.98 -3.75 -8.75
N SER A 82 10.00 -4.97 -9.29
CA SER A 82 9.91 -6.19 -8.47
C SER A 82 11.17 -6.42 -7.65
N LEU A 83 12.35 -6.21 -8.22
CA LEU A 83 13.63 -6.32 -7.51
C LEU A 83 13.75 -5.30 -6.37
N ALA A 84 13.46 -4.03 -6.65
CA ALA A 84 13.47 -2.98 -5.64
C ALA A 84 12.41 -3.25 -4.55
N GLY A 85 11.24 -3.75 -4.96
CA GLY A 85 10.19 -4.17 -4.05
C GLY A 85 10.62 -5.29 -3.10
N LEU A 86 11.27 -6.33 -3.62
CA LEU A 86 11.75 -7.46 -2.83
C LEU A 86 12.79 -7.01 -1.80
N ILE A 87 13.81 -6.26 -2.24
CA ILE A 87 14.86 -5.75 -1.35
C ILE A 87 14.28 -4.84 -0.27
N SER A 88 13.42 -3.90 -0.65
CA SER A 88 12.83 -2.94 0.27
C SER A 88 11.85 -3.58 1.26
N CYS A 89 11.15 -4.64 0.88
CA CYS A 89 10.28 -5.40 1.77
C CYS A 89 11.12 -6.05 2.91
N VAL A 90 12.24 -6.71 2.56
CA VAL A 90 13.14 -7.32 3.54
C VAL A 90 13.75 -6.25 4.46
N VAL A 91 14.28 -5.18 3.88
CA VAL A 91 14.90 -4.07 4.63
C VAL A 91 13.87 -3.41 5.55
N SER A 92 12.67 -3.13 5.05
CA SER A 92 11.60 -2.51 5.86
C SER A 92 11.22 -3.39 7.05
N GLY A 93 11.15 -4.71 6.87
CA GLY A 93 10.88 -5.66 7.95
C GLY A 93 11.89 -5.56 9.10
N LEU A 94 13.18 -5.31 8.80
CA LEU A 94 14.22 -5.14 9.81
C LEU A 94 14.13 -3.80 10.57
N PHE A 95 13.68 -2.74 9.89
CA PHE A 95 13.68 -1.38 10.44
C PHE A 95 12.32 -0.91 10.98
N ILE A 96 11.23 -1.61 10.65
CA ILE A 96 9.87 -1.16 10.96
C ILE A 96 9.63 -1.01 12.47
N GLY A 97 10.25 -1.85 13.31
CA GLY A 97 10.17 -1.74 14.77
C GLY A 97 10.87 -0.51 15.37
N LYS A 98 11.69 0.21 14.59
CA LYS A 98 12.37 1.44 15.00
C LYS A 98 11.59 2.72 14.63
N ILE A 99 10.52 2.58 13.85
CA ILE A 99 9.72 3.72 13.37
C ILE A 99 8.89 4.28 14.54
N LYS A 100 9.19 5.50 14.96
CA LYS A 100 8.45 6.21 16.03
C LYS A 100 7.09 6.73 15.56
N ASN A 101 6.98 7.16 14.29
CA ASN A 101 5.79 7.80 13.71
C ASN A 101 5.37 7.13 12.40
N TYR A 102 4.59 6.06 12.50
CA TYR A 102 4.04 5.37 11.32
C TYR A 102 3.27 6.30 10.37
N LYS A 103 2.56 7.30 10.91
CA LYS A 103 1.79 8.24 10.10
C LYS A 103 2.65 9.03 9.11
N ILE A 104 3.84 9.50 9.53
CA ILE A 104 4.72 10.28 8.65
C ILE A 104 5.25 9.40 7.53
N VAL A 105 5.71 8.19 7.87
CA VAL A 105 6.20 7.23 6.87
C VAL A 105 5.08 6.84 5.89
N TYR A 106 3.89 6.62 6.42
CA TYR A 106 2.71 6.30 5.63
C TYR A 106 2.37 7.39 4.62
N ILE A 107 2.31 8.66 5.07
CA ILE A 107 2.04 9.80 4.19
C ILE A 107 3.17 9.96 3.15
N ALA A 108 4.43 9.87 3.57
CA ALA A 108 5.57 10.00 2.67
C ALA A 108 5.51 8.97 1.53
N LEU A 109 5.28 7.69 1.85
CA LEU A 109 5.19 6.62 0.86
C LEU A 109 4.02 6.85 -0.11
N MET A 110 2.85 7.29 0.42
CA MET A 110 1.65 7.51 -0.38
C MET A 110 1.70 8.79 -1.23
N VAL A 111 2.59 9.71 -0.94
CA VAL A 111 2.89 10.87 -1.80
C VAL A 111 3.96 10.52 -2.83
N ILE A 112 5.01 9.80 -2.42
CA ILE A 112 6.12 9.41 -3.32
C ILE A 112 5.60 8.49 -4.44
N LEU A 113 4.71 7.55 -4.14
CA LEU A 113 4.20 6.58 -5.11
C LEU A 113 3.58 7.24 -6.35
N PRO A 114 2.55 8.10 -6.26
CA PRO A 114 1.97 8.73 -7.45
C PRO A 114 2.92 9.71 -8.14
N LEU A 115 3.79 10.40 -7.40
CA LEU A 115 4.79 11.29 -7.98
C LEU A 115 5.83 10.49 -8.78
N ALA A 116 6.28 9.36 -8.27
CA ALA A 116 7.19 8.47 -8.99
C ALA A 116 6.53 7.88 -10.24
N CYS A 117 5.25 7.48 -10.14
CA CYS A 117 4.48 7.03 -11.29
C CYS A 117 4.35 8.11 -12.37
N PHE A 118 3.97 9.32 -12.00
CA PHE A 118 3.85 10.42 -12.94
C PHE A 118 5.20 10.83 -13.53
N GLY A 119 6.26 10.84 -12.70
CA GLY A 119 7.62 11.13 -13.13
C GLY A 119 8.13 10.10 -14.15
N ALA A 120 7.92 8.81 -13.92
CA ALA A 120 8.37 7.74 -14.80
C ALA A 120 7.76 7.83 -16.22
N ILE A 121 6.57 8.42 -16.38
CA ILE A 121 5.93 8.58 -17.70
C ILE A 121 6.51 9.78 -18.48
N ASN A 122 6.85 10.86 -17.75
CA ASN A 122 7.18 12.14 -18.35
C ASN A 122 8.70 12.41 -18.47
N VAL A 123 9.51 11.68 -17.75
CA VAL A 123 10.98 11.86 -17.73
C VAL A 123 11.60 11.25 -18.99
N LYS A 124 12.43 12.05 -19.67
CA LYS A 124 13.16 11.62 -20.86
C LYS A 124 14.54 10.99 -20.54
N SER A 125 15.10 11.27 -19.38
CA SER A 125 16.40 10.73 -18.96
C SER A 125 16.24 9.29 -18.48
N GLU A 126 16.98 8.37 -19.06
CA GLU A 126 16.95 6.94 -18.71
C GLU A 126 17.34 6.70 -17.24
N LEU A 127 18.33 7.44 -16.72
CA LEU A 127 18.74 7.33 -15.33
C LEU A 127 17.60 7.75 -14.37
N LEU A 128 16.95 8.88 -14.64
CA LEU A 128 15.83 9.35 -13.83
C LEU A 128 14.63 8.40 -13.93
N LEU A 129 14.38 7.84 -15.12
CA LEU A 129 13.34 6.82 -15.31
C LEU A 129 13.59 5.60 -14.41
N LYS A 130 14.80 5.05 -14.40
CA LYS A 130 15.19 3.92 -13.53
C LYS A 130 15.00 4.26 -12.05
N ILE A 131 15.38 5.47 -11.62
CA ILE A 131 15.16 5.94 -10.24
C ILE A 131 13.67 6.01 -9.91
N MET A 132 12.84 6.58 -10.79
CA MET A 132 11.39 6.66 -10.55
C MET A 132 10.75 5.27 -10.48
N VAL A 133 11.13 4.36 -11.35
CA VAL A 133 10.65 2.97 -11.37
C VAL A 133 11.03 2.23 -10.07
N ILE A 134 12.25 2.41 -9.58
CA ILE A 134 12.70 1.87 -8.29
C ILE A 134 11.86 2.45 -7.15
N LEU A 135 11.59 3.77 -7.15
CA LEU A 135 10.77 4.43 -6.13
C LEU A 135 9.33 3.88 -6.10
N VAL A 136 8.75 3.53 -7.25
CA VAL A 136 7.43 2.86 -7.31
C VAL A 136 7.48 1.53 -6.57
N GLY A 137 8.46 0.68 -6.87
CA GLY A 137 8.63 -0.62 -6.21
C GLY A 137 8.85 -0.51 -4.70
N VAL A 138 9.75 0.39 -4.29
CA VAL A 138 10.05 0.65 -2.87
C VAL A 138 8.83 1.16 -2.13
N SER A 139 8.14 2.17 -2.66
CA SER A 139 7.01 2.81 -1.98
C SER A 139 5.87 1.83 -1.74
N PHE A 140 5.51 1.02 -2.72
CA PHE A 140 4.45 0.03 -2.58
C PHE A 140 4.83 -1.09 -1.61
N SER A 141 6.05 -1.64 -1.72
CA SER A 141 6.47 -2.79 -0.93
C SER A 141 6.73 -2.46 0.55
N VAL A 142 7.19 -1.24 0.85
CA VAL A 142 7.35 -0.76 2.24
C VAL A 142 6.00 -0.39 2.85
N PHE A 143 5.05 0.09 2.05
CA PHE A 143 3.72 0.45 2.50
C PHE A 143 2.98 -0.71 3.17
N VAL A 144 3.00 -1.92 2.57
CA VAL A 144 2.25 -3.08 3.06
C VAL A 144 2.62 -3.46 4.51
N PRO A 145 3.89 -3.70 4.88
CA PRO A 145 4.25 -4.01 6.25
C PRO A 145 4.00 -2.84 7.22
N VAL A 146 4.17 -1.58 6.77
CA VAL A 146 3.88 -0.40 7.60
C VAL A 146 2.40 -0.34 7.97
N VAL A 147 1.49 -0.56 7.02
CA VAL A 147 0.04 -0.63 7.27
C VAL A 147 -0.30 -1.75 8.23
N ASN A 148 0.19 -2.95 7.97
CA ASN A 148 -0.11 -4.11 8.80
C ASN A 148 0.24 -3.87 10.26
N ILE A 149 1.47 -3.42 10.54
CA ILE A 149 1.91 -3.18 11.91
C ILE A 149 1.15 -2.01 12.54
N SER A 150 0.92 -0.94 11.77
CA SER A 150 0.21 0.23 12.29
C SER A 150 -1.23 -0.07 12.69
N ILE A 151 -1.90 -1.01 12.00
CA ILE A 151 -3.25 -1.44 12.35
C ILE A 151 -3.23 -2.47 13.49
N MET A 152 -2.28 -3.42 13.47
CA MET A 152 -2.11 -4.39 14.56
C MET A 152 -1.86 -3.70 15.91
N THR A 153 -1.19 -2.57 15.94
CA THR A 153 -0.92 -1.79 17.16
C THR A 153 -2.07 -0.88 17.59
N ALA A 154 -3.18 -0.86 16.84
CA ALA A 154 -4.35 -0.07 17.21
C ALA A 154 -5.06 -0.68 18.44
N ALA A 155 -5.45 0.18 19.39
CA ALA A 155 -6.14 -0.27 20.61
C ALA A 155 -7.46 -0.99 20.29
N GLY A 156 -7.65 -2.16 20.90
CA GLY A 156 -8.84 -3.00 20.69
C GLY A 156 -8.81 -3.86 19.41
N MET A 157 -7.68 -3.90 18.70
CA MET A 157 -7.48 -4.77 17.55
C MET A 157 -7.07 -6.17 18.01
N THR A 158 -7.99 -7.12 17.90
CA THR A 158 -7.67 -8.55 18.14
C THR A 158 -7.19 -9.19 16.84
N SER A 159 -6.50 -10.34 16.93
CA SER A 159 -6.02 -11.07 15.74
C SER A 159 -7.13 -11.42 14.77
N LYS A 160 -8.34 -11.76 15.25
CA LYS A 160 -9.51 -12.04 14.41
C LYS A 160 -10.02 -10.79 13.68
N VAL A 161 -10.11 -9.65 14.38
CA VAL A 161 -10.53 -8.37 13.80
C VAL A 161 -9.50 -7.86 12.80
N PHE A 162 -8.20 -8.02 13.09
CA PHE A 162 -7.12 -7.69 12.15
C PHE A 162 -7.19 -8.54 10.87
N ALA A 163 -7.37 -9.87 11.00
CA ALA A 163 -7.52 -10.75 9.84
C ALA A 163 -8.71 -10.34 8.97
N ALA A 164 -9.87 -10.00 9.58
CA ALA A 164 -11.02 -9.49 8.87
C ALA A 164 -10.73 -8.14 8.19
N ALA A 165 -10.05 -7.21 8.87
CA ALA A 165 -9.63 -5.94 8.30
C ALA A 165 -8.71 -6.15 7.09
N ASN A 166 -7.69 -7.03 7.22
CA ASN A 166 -6.76 -7.36 6.14
C ASN A 166 -7.50 -7.94 4.92
N GLY A 167 -8.44 -8.83 5.14
CA GLY A 167 -9.32 -9.35 4.09
C GLY A 167 -10.09 -8.24 3.36
N CYS A 168 -10.67 -7.29 4.10
CA CYS A 168 -11.45 -6.19 3.52
C CYS A 168 -10.61 -5.29 2.61
N TRP A 169 -9.45 -4.81 3.05
CA TRP A 169 -8.67 -3.90 2.19
C TRP A 169 -8.03 -4.62 1.02
N THR A 170 -7.60 -5.89 1.20
CA THR A 170 -7.02 -6.69 0.12
C THR A 170 -8.08 -7.01 -0.95
N LEU A 171 -9.30 -7.37 -0.51
CA LEU A 171 -10.41 -7.62 -1.42
C LEU A 171 -10.74 -6.38 -2.24
N LEU A 172 -10.86 -5.21 -1.60
CA LEU A 172 -11.17 -3.96 -2.29
C LEU A 172 -10.08 -3.57 -3.30
N GLY A 173 -8.81 -3.65 -2.89
CA GLY A 173 -7.69 -3.33 -3.77
C GLY A 173 -7.60 -4.25 -4.98
N ASN A 174 -7.75 -5.56 -4.77
CA ASN A 174 -7.71 -6.54 -5.87
C ASN A 174 -8.93 -6.42 -6.79
N ALA A 175 -10.13 -6.17 -6.24
CA ALA A 175 -11.33 -5.96 -7.04
C ALA A 175 -11.20 -4.73 -7.96
N LEU A 176 -10.66 -3.62 -7.44
CA LEU A 176 -10.40 -2.44 -8.25
C LEU A 176 -9.30 -2.69 -9.30
N SER A 177 -8.28 -3.47 -8.97
CA SER A 177 -7.23 -3.84 -9.92
C SER A 177 -7.75 -4.64 -11.11
N LEU A 178 -8.79 -5.46 -10.93
CA LEU A 178 -9.46 -6.16 -12.03
C LEU A 178 -10.18 -5.20 -12.99
N ALA A 179 -10.70 -4.07 -12.49
CA ALA A 179 -11.35 -3.06 -13.34
C ALA A 179 -10.33 -2.20 -14.12
N MET A 180 -9.08 -2.14 -13.66
CA MET A 180 -8.04 -1.27 -14.21
C MET A 180 -7.81 -1.46 -15.73
N PRO A 181 -7.68 -2.68 -16.30
CA PRO A 181 -7.47 -2.86 -17.74
C PRO A 181 -8.62 -2.32 -18.59
N PHE A 182 -9.86 -2.44 -18.12
CA PHE A 182 -11.04 -1.93 -18.83
C PHE A 182 -11.02 -0.41 -18.89
N VAL A 183 -10.74 0.24 -17.77
CA VAL A 183 -10.64 1.70 -17.68
C VAL A 183 -9.47 2.21 -18.53
N PHE A 184 -8.30 1.56 -18.45
CA PHE A 184 -7.13 1.94 -19.22
C PHE A 184 -7.39 1.85 -20.73
N ASN A 185 -7.96 0.74 -21.21
CA ASN A 185 -8.26 0.55 -22.62
C ASN A 185 -9.29 1.57 -23.14
N ALA A 186 -10.29 1.91 -22.35
CA ALA A 186 -11.27 2.95 -22.70
C ALA A 186 -10.61 4.32 -22.82
N LEU A 187 -9.75 4.70 -21.87
CA LEU A 187 -9.01 5.96 -21.92
C LEU A 187 -8.01 6.00 -23.07
N GLN A 188 -7.27 4.90 -23.30
CA GLN A 188 -6.27 4.83 -24.35
C GLN A 188 -6.88 5.03 -25.73
N LYS A 189 -8.08 4.49 -26.01
CA LYS A 189 -8.78 4.67 -27.28
C LYS A 189 -9.14 6.14 -27.55
N ASN A 190 -9.47 6.89 -26.50
CA ASN A 190 -9.98 8.26 -26.63
C ASN A 190 -8.88 9.32 -26.63
N MET A 191 -7.80 9.14 -25.89
CA MET A 191 -6.80 10.20 -25.66
C MET A 191 -5.34 9.78 -25.85
N GLY A 192 -5.12 8.54 -26.34
CA GLY A 192 -3.79 8.01 -26.53
C GLY A 192 -3.15 7.48 -25.25
N MET A 193 -2.03 6.75 -25.42
CA MET A 193 -1.40 5.99 -24.34
C MET A 193 -0.83 6.87 -23.23
N GLN A 194 -0.09 7.92 -23.59
CA GLN A 194 0.58 8.80 -22.61
C GLN A 194 -0.44 9.54 -21.75
N ASN A 195 -1.47 10.14 -22.37
CA ASN A 195 -2.51 10.86 -21.64
C ASN A 195 -3.36 9.91 -20.79
N ALA A 196 -3.71 8.74 -21.30
CA ALA A 196 -4.42 7.71 -20.55
C ALA A 196 -3.64 7.31 -19.29
N THR A 197 -2.33 7.06 -19.43
CA THR A 197 -1.48 6.71 -18.29
C THR A 197 -1.39 7.84 -17.27
N SER A 198 -1.25 9.08 -17.72
CA SER A 198 -1.22 10.28 -16.85
C SER A 198 -2.55 10.45 -16.10
N MET A 199 -3.68 10.23 -16.78
CA MET A 199 -5.02 10.25 -16.14
C MET A 199 -5.16 9.14 -15.09
N MET A 200 -4.64 7.95 -15.36
CA MET A 200 -4.65 6.86 -14.38
C MET A 200 -3.84 7.18 -13.12
N CYS A 201 -2.79 8.01 -13.24
CA CYS A 201 -2.02 8.48 -12.09
C CYS A 201 -2.84 9.37 -11.14
N LEU A 202 -3.96 9.96 -11.59
CA LEU A 202 -4.88 10.70 -10.72
C LEU A 202 -5.49 9.81 -9.62
N ALA A 203 -5.53 8.48 -9.82
CA ALA A 203 -5.88 7.56 -8.74
C ALA A 203 -4.93 7.69 -7.52
N GLY A 204 -3.73 8.24 -7.71
CA GLY A 204 -2.82 8.60 -6.63
C GLY A 204 -3.40 9.63 -5.65
N VAL A 205 -4.38 10.43 -6.06
CA VAL A 205 -5.10 11.31 -5.13
C VAL A 205 -5.79 10.50 -4.04
N LEU A 206 -6.33 9.33 -4.38
CA LEU A 206 -6.94 8.42 -3.40
C LEU A 206 -5.91 7.94 -2.36
N THR A 207 -4.66 7.66 -2.77
CA THR A 207 -3.60 7.25 -1.84
C THR A 207 -3.28 8.36 -0.85
N VAL A 208 -3.18 9.58 -1.33
CA VAL A 208 -2.90 10.76 -0.49
C VAL A 208 -4.06 11.06 0.46
N VAL A 209 -5.30 11.09 -0.06
CA VAL A 209 -6.51 11.30 0.76
C VAL A 209 -6.63 10.22 1.84
N GLY A 210 -6.46 8.95 1.48
CA GLY A 210 -6.46 7.86 2.43
C GLY A 210 -5.39 8.01 3.52
N ALA A 211 -4.18 8.45 3.14
CA ALA A 211 -3.09 8.67 4.09
C ALA A 211 -3.36 9.85 5.06
N LEU A 212 -4.02 10.90 4.61
CA LEU A 212 -4.41 12.03 5.45
C LEU A 212 -5.49 11.65 6.47
N ILE A 213 -6.39 10.74 6.10
CA ILE A 213 -7.43 10.21 7.00
C ILE A 213 -6.83 9.38 8.13
N TYR A 214 -5.60 8.85 7.99
CA TYR A 214 -4.96 8.01 8.98
C TYR A 214 -4.84 8.71 10.35
N PRO A 215 -5.31 8.10 11.47
CA PRO A 215 -5.28 8.72 12.78
C PRO A 215 -3.84 8.92 13.28
N SER A 216 -3.59 10.04 14.00
CA SER A 216 -2.29 10.30 14.60
C SER A 216 -2.00 9.31 15.76
N ASN A 217 -0.72 8.94 15.94
CA ASN A 217 -0.26 8.06 17.03
C ASN A 217 -0.71 8.54 18.42
N LYS A 218 -0.82 9.87 18.64
CA LYS A 218 -1.36 10.46 19.89
C LYS A 218 -2.82 10.07 20.11
N LYS A 219 -3.64 10.06 19.05
CA LYS A 219 -5.06 9.66 19.13
C LYS A 219 -5.22 8.15 19.33
N ILE A 220 -4.32 7.34 18.75
CA ILE A 220 -4.32 5.89 18.94
C ILE A 220 -4.02 5.55 20.41
N LYS A 221 -3.02 6.22 21.04
CA LYS A 221 -2.69 6.06 22.47
C LYS A 221 -3.82 6.55 23.38
N ALA A 222 -4.37 7.72 23.12
CA ALA A 222 -5.47 8.26 23.91
C ALA A 222 -6.75 7.38 23.87
N GLN A 223 -7.01 6.72 22.74
CA GLN A 223 -8.10 5.75 22.64
C GLN A 223 -7.81 4.43 23.39
N ALA A 224 -6.53 4.07 23.54
CA ALA A 224 -6.12 2.94 24.38
C ALA A 224 -6.32 3.22 25.88
N GLU A 225 -5.90 4.40 26.32
CA GLU A 225 -6.01 4.86 27.73
C GLU A 225 -7.47 5.09 28.16
N ALA A 226 -8.34 5.52 27.25
CA ALA A 226 -9.76 5.75 27.54
C ALA A 226 -10.60 4.44 27.61
N LYS A 227 -10.01 3.29 27.23
CA LYS A 227 -10.68 1.98 27.25
C LYS A 227 -10.09 0.99 28.25
N ALA A 228 -9.00 1.37 28.93
CA ALA A 228 -8.40 0.64 30.05
C ALA A 228 -9.01 1.10 31.37
#